data_ec2f8e899eb0eb269cc9c66edb787597
#
_entry.id   ec2f8e899eb0eb269cc9c66edb787597
#
_cell.length_a   1.000
_cell.length_b   1.000
_cell.length_c   1.000
_cell.angle_alpha   90.00
_cell.angle_beta   90.00
_cell.angle_gamma   90.00
#
_symmetry.space_group_name_H-M   'P 1'
#
loop_
_entity.id
_entity.type
_entity.pdbx_description
1 polymer ?
#
loop_
_entity_poly.entity_id
_entity_poly.type
_entity_poly.pdbx_seq_one_letter_code
_entity_poly.pdbx_strand_id
1 'polypeptide(L)'
;MTNSDITAAYYGVDPVSKIYLGGELVWPTTPPPVYSAIPLTFKILSAGTIMWRQNGGSTSTTKTIQYKKNDDAWVSITSSPTVSVAPTISVQPGDIVQFKGTNIRYNNGSSQNIFSGTCSFNAYGNILSLIYGDNYLNETELPSGNTSTKNFSGLFKQNMGIIDASNIIMPQNTTWYCYEEMFYYCGNLVKAPTLPAATLVYAAYQQMFDNCKKLNYVKCLATNISATDCTSSWLNQVAATGTFVKHPNMTSWPSGKDGIPRNWTVIDATV
;
A
#
# COMPACT_ATOMS: atom_id res chain seq x y z
N MET A 1 34.76 -16.34 -2.50
CA MET A 1 33.67 -15.42 -2.14
C MET A 1 32.73 -16.15 -1.19
N THR A 2 32.47 -15.61 -0.04
CA THR A 2 31.46 -16.15 0.87
C THR A 2 30.09 -15.64 0.47
N ASN A 3 29.01 -16.39 0.73
CA ASN A 3 27.64 -16.00 0.38
C ASN A 3 27.20 -14.64 0.97
N SER A 4 27.89 -14.15 2.00
CA SER A 4 27.64 -12.86 2.65
C SER A 4 28.04 -11.65 1.79
N ASP A 5 28.83 -11.85 0.73
CA ASP A 5 29.36 -10.75 -0.09
C ASP A 5 28.46 -10.41 -1.29
N ILE A 6 27.43 -11.27 -1.56
CA ILE A 6 26.51 -11.08 -2.68
C ILE A 6 25.30 -10.27 -2.19
N THR A 7 25.24 -8.99 -2.55
CA THR A 7 24.10 -8.11 -2.23
C THR A 7 23.09 -8.00 -3.38
N ALA A 8 23.53 -8.24 -4.62
CA ALA A 8 22.68 -8.32 -5.81
C ALA A 8 23.39 -9.15 -6.90
N ALA A 9 22.62 -9.79 -7.76
CA ALA A 9 23.13 -10.54 -8.90
C ALA A 9 22.36 -10.17 -10.16
N TYR A 10 23.07 -10.11 -11.29
CA TYR A 10 22.51 -9.80 -12.60
C TYR A 10 23.00 -10.78 -13.65
N TYR A 11 22.16 -11.10 -14.62
CA TYR A 11 22.53 -11.77 -15.86
C TYR A 11 22.27 -10.79 -17.02
N GLY A 12 23.32 -10.19 -17.53
CA GLY A 12 23.19 -9.04 -18.43
C GLY A 12 22.64 -7.83 -17.68
N VAL A 13 21.49 -7.31 -18.13
CA VAL A 13 20.76 -6.18 -17.49
C VAL A 13 19.64 -6.64 -16.56
N ASP A 14 19.35 -7.96 -16.55
CA ASP A 14 18.23 -8.51 -15.78
C ASP A 14 18.67 -8.90 -14.37
N PRO A 15 17.91 -8.55 -13.32
CA PRO A 15 18.20 -8.98 -11.97
C PRO A 15 17.97 -10.50 -11.83
N VAL A 16 18.95 -11.20 -11.28
CA VAL A 16 18.84 -12.63 -10.95
C VAL A 16 18.19 -12.77 -9.58
N SER A 17 17.11 -13.51 -9.49
CA SER A 17 16.39 -13.71 -8.22
C SER A 17 16.97 -14.83 -7.35
N LYS A 18 17.71 -15.77 -7.95
CA LYS A 18 18.32 -16.92 -7.26
C LYS A 18 19.59 -17.38 -7.97
N ILE A 19 20.59 -17.81 -7.21
CA ILE A 19 21.80 -18.48 -7.72
C ILE A 19 21.90 -19.84 -7.06
N TYR A 20 22.14 -20.90 -7.86
CA TYR A 20 22.36 -22.27 -7.41
C TYR A 20 23.76 -22.71 -7.77
N LEU A 21 24.41 -23.51 -6.89
CA LEU A 21 25.65 -24.22 -7.14
C LEU A 21 25.44 -25.70 -6.83
N GLY A 22 25.57 -26.55 -7.84
CA GLY A 22 25.39 -28.01 -7.69
C GLY A 22 23.96 -28.40 -7.23
N GLY A 23 22.95 -27.55 -7.53
CA GLY A 23 21.57 -27.76 -7.09
C GLY A 23 21.23 -27.14 -5.74
N GLU A 24 22.22 -26.64 -5.01
CA GLU A 24 21.97 -25.89 -3.74
C GLU A 24 21.79 -24.40 -4.00
N LEU A 25 20.81 -23.77 -3.31
CA LEU A 25 20.58 -22.32 -3.36
C LEU A 25 21.73 -21.60 -2.63
N VAL A 26 22.54 -20.86 -3.37
CA VAL A 26 23.67 -20.10 -2.80
C VAL A 26 23.36 -18.60 -2.66
N TRP A 27 22.33 -18.11 -3.34
CA TRP A 27 21.87 -16.72 -3.17
C TRP A 27 20.42 -16.53 -3.69
N PRO A 28 19.56 -15.80 -2.96
CA PRO A 28 19.76 -15.39 -1.58
C PRO A 28 19.77 -16.61 -0.64
N THR A 29 20.52 -16.53 0.44
CA THR A 29 20.62 -17.60 1.45
C THR A 29 19.33 -17.79 2.25
N THR A 30 18.48 -16.75 2.27
CA THR A 30 17.13 -16.82 2.84
C THR A 30 16.11 -16.63 1.72
N PRO A 31 15.04 -17.44 1.65
CA PRO A 31 13.96 -17.21 0.70
C PRO A 31 13.42 -15.78 0.89
N PRO A 32 13.04 -15.09 -0.20
CA PRO A 32 12.37 -13.80 -0.07
C PRO A 32 11.13 -13.97 0.83
N PRO A 33 10.82 -12.98 1.69
CA PRO A 33 9.71 -13.08 2.62
C PRO A 33 8.39 -13.26 1.85
N VAL A 34 7.54 -14.16 2.35
CA VAL A 34 6.16 -14.31 1.85
C VAL A 34 5.33 -13.19 2.45
N TYR A 35 5.26 -12.07 1.78
CA TYR A 35 4.59 -10.86 2.27
C TYR A 35 3.12 -11.06 2.65
N SER A 36 2.42 -12.02 2.03
CA SER A 36 1.04 -12.35 2.40
C SER A 36 0.91 -12.93 3.82
N ALA A 37 1.98 -13.53 4.35
CA ALA A 37 2.02 -14.09 5.71
C ALA A 37 2.48 -13.08 6.77
N ILE A 38 2.77 -11.85 6.38
CA ILE A 38 3.24 -10.78 7.28
C ILE A 38 2.12 -9.73 7.37
N PRO A 39 1.75 -9.22 8.57
CA PRO A 39 0.79 -8.13 8.68
C PRO A 39 1.34 -6.86 8.00
N LEU A 40 0.52 -5.85 7.79
CA LEU A 40 0.99 -4.56 7.28
C LEU A 40 2.20 -4.10 8.09
N THR A 41 3.30 -3.84 7.40
CA THR A 41 4.60 -3.59 8.03
C THR A 41 5.30 -2.41 7.39
N PHE A 42 5.94 -1.58 8.19
CA PHE A 42 6.84 -0.51 7.75
C PHE A 42 8.28 -0.86 8.09
N LYS A 43 9.15 -0.90 7.07
CA LYS A 43 10.61 -0.96 7.23
C LYS A 43 11.14 0.47 7.21
N ILE A 44 11.67 0.91 8.32
CA ILE A 44 12.08 2.30 8.53
C ILE A 44 13.40 2.60 7.83
N LEU A 45 13.44 3.71 7.11
CA LEU A 45 14.60 4.18 6.34
C LEU A 45 15.28 5.39 6.98
N SER A 46 14.55 6.22 7.73
CA SER A 46 15.12 7.36 8.46
C SER A 46 14.54 7.46 9.86
N ALA A 47 15.32 8.00 10.79
CA ALA A 47 14.84 8.31 12.13
C ALA A 47 13.66 9.28 12.09
N GLY A 48 12.77 9.18 13.07
CA GLY A 48 11.58 10.04 13.18
C GLY A 48 10.46 9.39 13.95
N THR A 49 9.24 9.69 13.54
CA THR A 49 8.03 9.16 14.17
C THR A 49 7.06 8.59 13.13
N ILE A 50 6.31 7.55 13.52
CA ILE A 50 5.04 7.17 12.92
C ILE A 50 3.95 7.70 13.84
N MET A 51 2.95 8.37 13.29
CA MET A 51 1.82 8.91 14.03
C MET A 51 0.53 8.26 13.52
N TRP A 52 -0.30 7.76 14.44
CA TRP A 52 -1.65 7.29 14.14
C TRP A 52 -2.64 8.38 14.53
N ARG A 53 -3.17 9.11 13.54
CA ARG A 53 -4.03 10.26 13.79
C ARG A 53 -5.34 10.19 13.01
N GLN A 54 -6.32 10.96 13.47
CA GLN A 54 -7.55 11.23 12.75
C GLN A 54 -7.43 12.60 12.04
N ASN A 55 -7.79 12.63 10.77
CA ASN A 55 -7.83 13.83 9.95
C ASN A 55 -9.29 14.27 9.79
N GLY A 56 -9.69 15.35 10.48
CA GLY A 56 -11.06 15.86 10.52
C GLY A 56 -11.98 15.13 11.49
N GLY A 57 -13.17 15.68 11.69
CA GLY A 57 -14.27 15.04 12.40
C GLY A 57 -14.21 15.05 13.92
N SER A 58 -15.06 14.22 14.52
CA SER A 58 -15.30 14.09 15.96
C SER A 58 -14.51 12.94 16.56
N THR A 59 -14.23 12.99 17.86
CA THR A 59 -13.60 11.90 18.63
C THR A 59 -14.36 10.58 18.57
N SER A 60 -15.67 10.60 18.25
CA SER A 60 -16.49 9.38 18.10
C SER A 60 -16.09 8.51 16.92
N THR A 61 -15.21 8.96 16.05
CA THR A 61 -14.76 8.23 14.84
C THR A 61 -13.31 7.77 14.91
N THR A 62 -12.67 7.91 16.07
CA THR A 62 -11.33 7.38 16.32
C THR A 62 -11.28 5.87 16.16
N LYS A 63 -10.12 5.35 15.76
CA LYS A 63 -9.90 3.92 15.54
C LYS A 63 -8.73 3.44 16.38
N THR A 64 -8.93 2.31 17.03
CA THR A 64 -7.87 1.59 17.74
C THR A 64 -7.27 0.55 16.79
N ILE A 65 -5.94 0.55 16.72
CA ILE A 65 -5.14 -0.49 16.08
C ILE A 65 -4.08 -0.97 17.07
N GLN A 66 -3.42 -2.05 16.75
CA GLN A 66 -2.24 -2.53 17.47
C GLN A 66 -1.01 -2.37 16.59
N TYR A 67 0.11 -2.06 17.22
CA TYR A 67 1.42 -2.12 16.58
C TYR A 67 2.40 -2.96 17.40
N LYS A 68 3.42 -3.46 16.71
CA LYS A 68 4.58 -4.11 17.30
C LYS A 68 5.82 -3.54 16.63
N LYS A 69 6.81 -3.09 17.41
CA LYS A 69 8.10 -2.63 16.90
C LYS A 69 9.15 -3.70 17.17
N ASN A 70 9.81 -4.17 16.12
CA ASN A 70 10.80 -5.24 16.19
C ASN A 70 10.20 -6.48 16.89
N ASP A 71 10.86 -6.97 17.95
CA ASP A 71 10.43 -8.12 18.74
C ASP A 71 9.63 -7.76 20.00
N ASP A 72 9.23 -6.48 20.15
CA ASP A 72 8.41 -6.03 21.27
C ASP A 72 7.01 -6.69 21.30
N ALA A 73 6.31 -6.57 22.40
CA ALA A 73 4.90 -6.99 22.49
C ALA A 73 3.97 -6.07 21.67
N TRP A 74 2.81 -6.57 21.31
CA TRP A 74 1.76 -5.78 20.68
C TRP A 74 1.19 -4.73 21.65
N VAL A 75 1.12 -3.49 21.17
CA VAL A 75 0.61 -2.32 21.93
C VAL A 75 -0.58 -1.73 21.18
N SER A 76 -1.69 -1.48 21.91
CA SER A 76 -2.87 -0.82 21.36
C SER A 76 -2.69 0.71 21.35
N ILE A 77 -3.03 1.33 20.21
CA ILE A 77 -3.05 2.79 20.04
C ILE A 77 -4.37 3.23 19.42
N THR A 78 -4.92 4.34 19.91
CA THR A 78 -6.16 4.92 19.39
C THR A 78 -5.86 6.27 18.74
N SER A 79 -6.33 6.47 17.50
CA SER A 79 -6.14 7.73 16.78
C SER A 79 -6.80 8.92 17.52
N SER A 80 -6.27 10.11 17.30
CA SER A 80 -6.82 11.34 17.87
C SER A 80 -7.01 12.41 16.78
N PRO A 81 -8.08 13.21 16.81
CA PRO A 81 -8.23 14.38 15.96
C PRO A 81 -7.28 15.52 16.36
N THR A 82 -6.78 15.50 17.58
CA THR A 82 -5.82 16.50 18.08
C THR A 82 -4.41 15.98 17.86
N VAL A 83 -3.66 16.62 16.97
CA VAL A 83 -2.30 16.18 16.57
C VAL A 83 -1.34 16.08 17.75
N SER A 84 -1.40 17.04 18.69
CA SER A 84 -0.50 17.08 19.85
C SER A 84 -0.65 15.91 20.83
N VAL A 85 -1.79 15.21 20.80
CA VAL A 85 -2.06 14.03 21.64
C VAL A 85 -2.25 12.74 20.83
N ALA A 86 -2.11 12.82 19.51
CA ALA A 86 -2.14 11.62 18.68
C ALA A 86 -0.95 10.70 19.03
N PRO A 87 -1.19 9.39 19.19
CA PRO A 87 -0.11 8.46 19.55
C PRO A 87 0.98 8.45 18.49
N THR A 88 2.21 8.49 18.93
CA THR A 88 3.43 8.46 18.12
C THR A 88 4.32 7.31 18.52
N ILE A 89 4.95 6.70 17.52
CA ILE A 89 5.94 5.62 17.66
C ILE A 89 7.29 6.21 17.21
N SER A 90 8.23 6.37 18.13
CA SER A 90 9.59 6.79 17.81
C SER A 90 10.35 5.64 17.14
N VAL A 91 10.99 5.93 16.00
CA VAL A 91 11.65 4.92 15.18
C VAL A 91 13.02 5.36 14.70
N GLN A 92 13.90 4.37 14.44
CA GLN A 92 15.24 4.52 13.89
C GLN A 92 15.36 3.75 12.56
N PRO A 93 16.34 4.09 11.70
CA PRO A 93 16.62 3.31 10.50
C PRO A 93 16.84 1.83 10.84
N GLY A 94 16.19 0.95 10.07
CA GLY A 94 16.23 -0.50 10.27
C GLY A 94 15.10 -1.06 11.14
N ASP A 95 14.40 -0.24 11.93
CA ASP A 95 13.24 -0.72 12.69
C ASP A 95 12.17 -1.29 11.77
N ILE A 96 11.52 -2.33 12.26
CA ILE A 96 10.37 -3.00 11.65
C ILE A 96 9.14 -2.74 12.51
N VAL A 97 8.13 -2.07 11.97
CA VAL A 97 6.90 -1.78 12.71
C VAL A 97 5.72 -2.44 12.02
N GLN A 98 5.09 -3.39 12.70
CA GLN A 98 3.94 -4.16 12.21
C GLN A 98 2.64 -3.60 12.77
N PHE A 99 1.55 -3.74 12.00
CA PHE A 99 0.24 -3.23 12.37
C PHE A 99 -0.86 -4.25 12.15
N LYS A 100 -1.82 -4.31 13.09
CA LYS A 100 -3.06 -5.08 12.97
C LYS A 100 -4.22 -4.36 13.64
N GLY A 101 -5.44 -4.74 13.30
CA GLY A 101 -6.65 -4.15 13.86
C GLY A 101 -7.89 -4.94 13.45
N THR A 102 -9.06 -4.47 13.89
CA THR A 102 -10.35 -5.10 13.59
C THR A 102 -11.37 -4.07 13.05
N ASN A 103 -10.89 -2.98 12.44
CA ASN A 103 -11.76 -1.92 11.95
C ASN A 103 -12.10 -2.17 10.47
N ILE A 104 -13.37 -2.42 10.18
CA ILE A 104 -13.85 -2.61 8.80
C ILE A 104 -13.65 -1.35 7.94
N ARG A 105 -13.69 -0.15 8.55
CA ARG A 105 -13.51 1.12 7.84
C ARG A 105 -12.62 2.08 8.62
N TYR A 106 -11.77 2.79 7.88
CA TYR A 106 -10.86 3.81 8.39
C TYR A 106 -11.29 5.24 8.04
N ASN A 107 -12.34 5.40 7.21
CA ASN A 107 -12.98 6.67 6.89
C ASN A 107 -14.49 6.52 7.03
N ASN A 108 -15.15 7.47 7.70
CA ASN A 108 -16.61 7.51 7.88
C ASN A 108 -17.29 8.59 7.05
N GLY A 109 -16.58 9.23 6.13
CA GLY A 109 -17.07 10.31 5.27
C GLY A 109 -16.72 11.71 5.78
N SER A 110 -16.69 11.93 7.09
CA SER A 110 -16.32 13.24 7.70
C SER A 110 -14.91 13.24 8.28
N SER A 111 -14.32 12.07 8.52
CA SER A 111 -12.97 11.94 9.07
C SER A 111 -12.28 10.65 8.62
N GLN A 112 -11.00 10.78 8.39
CA GLN A 112 -10.10 9.70 7.97
C GLN A 112 -9.14 9.37 9.10
N ASN A 113 -8.91 8.08 9.37
CA ASN A 113 -7.86 7.63 10.28
C ASN A 113 -6.64 7.25 9.45
N ILE A 114 -5.53 7.94 9.66
CA ILE A 114 -4.38 7.94 8.75
C ILE A 114 -3.06 7.68 9.47
N PHE A 115 -2.14 7.04 8.76
CA PHE A 115 -0.73 7.03 9.10
C PHE A 115 -0.07 8.32 8.63
N SER A 116 0.66 8.98 9.52
CA SER A 116 1.46 10.17 9.23
C SER A 116 2.76 10.11 10.06
N GLY A 117 3.54 11.15 10.07
CA GLY A 117 4.78 11.22 10.86
C GLY A 117 5.92 11.86 10.10
N THR A 118 7.13 11.70 10.61
CA THR A 118 8.34 12.38 10.10
C THR A 118 9.37 11.40 9.52
N CYS A 119 9.28 10.09 9.82
CA CYS A 119 10.19 9.09 9.28
C CYS A 119 9.88 8.76 7.82
N SER A 120 10.87 8.26 7.08
CA SER A 120 10.67 7.61 5.79
C SER A 120 10.68 6.08 5.95
N PHE A 121 9.88 5.39 5.12
CA PHE A 121 9.73 3.94 5.21
C PHE A 121 9.27 3.31 3.89
N ASN A 122 9.54 2.01 3.75
CA ASN A 122 8.91 1.14 2.77
C ASN A 122 7.80 0.35 3.46
N ALA A 123 6.63 0.27 2.82
CA ALA A 123 5.49 -0.48 3.34
C ALA A 123 5.33 -1.81 2.61
N TYR A 124 5.05 -2.88 3.35
CA TYR A 124 4.83 -4.22 2.81
C TYR A 124 3.92 -5.05 3.73
N GLY A 125 3.60 -6.28 3.28
CA GLY A 125 2.75 -7.18 4.06
C GLY A 125 1.26 -7.06 3.73
N ASN A 126 0.45 -7.88 4.37
CA ASN A 126 -0.97 -7.99 4.07
C ASN A 126 -1.78 -6.90 4.78
N ILE A 127 -2.38 -6.00 4.00
CA ILE A 127 -3.17 -4.90 4.55
C ILE A 127 -4.45 -5.36 5.26
N LEU A 128 -4.95 -6.55 4.95
CA LEU A 128 -6.12 -7.12 5.62
C LEU A 128 -5.89 -7.38 7.12
N SER A 129 -4.64 -7.38 7.59
CA SER A 129 -4.32 -7.42 9.02
C SER A 129 -4.97 -6.26 9.81
N LEU A 130 -5.22 -5.12 9.17
CA LEU A 130 -5.92 -3.99 9.79
C LEU A 130 -7.43 -4.22 9.97
N ILE A 131 -8.02 -5.16 9.19
CA ILE A 131 -9.46 -5.48 9.25
C ILE A 131 -9.74 -6.73 10.06
N TYR A 132 -8.92 -7.78 9.86
CA TYR A 132 -9.19 -9.11 10.40
C TYR A 132 -8.28 -9.50 11.57
N GLY A 133 -7.40 -8.58 12.02
CA GLY A 133 -6.47 -8.86 13.12
C GLY A 133 -5.61 -10.09 12.82
N ASP A 134 -5.55 -11.03 13.76
CA ASP A 134 -4.76 -12.26 13.60
C ASP A 134 -5.33 -13.27 12.58
N ASN A 135 -6.60 -13.09 12.15
CA ASN A 135 -7.26 -13.97 11.20
C ASN A 135 -6.99 -13.61 9.72
N TYR A 136 -6.23 -12.55 9.44
CA TYR A 136 -5.99 -12.03 8.08
C TYR A 136 -5.38 -13.06 7.11
N LEU A 137 -4.71 -14.11 7.61
CA LEU A 137 -4.11 -15.15 6.78
C LEU A 137 -5.14 -15.99 6.02
N ASN A 138 -6.38 -16.05 6.52
CA ASN A 138 -7.47 -16.80 5.94
C ASN A 138 -8.34 -15.98 4.99
N GLU A 139 -7.98 -14.70 4.79
CA GLU A 139 -8.78 -13.74 4.06
C GLU A 139 -8.02 -13.17 2.85
N THR A 140 -8.72 -13.08 1.74
CA THR A 140 -8.19 -12.51 0.49
C THR A 140 -9.00 -11.31 0.01
N GLU A 141 -10.14 -11.03 0.65
CA GLU A 141 -11.11 -10.05 0.22
C GLU A 141 -11.48 -9.05 1.32
N LEU A 142 -11.91 -7.87 0.90
CA LEU A 142 -12.59 -6.92 1.78
C LEU A 142 -13.95 -7.48 2.18
N PRO A 143 -14.42 -7.21 3.41
CA PRO A 143 -15.72 -7.68 3.86
C PRO A 143 -16.84 -7.15 2.95
N SER A 144 -17.68 -8.06 2.48
CA SER A 144 -18.87 -7.76 1.66
C SER A 144 -20.06 -7.34 2.53
N GLY A 145 -21.02 -6.62 1.95
CA GLY A 145 -22.32 -6.37 2.58
C GLY A 145 -22.62 -4.94 3.02
N ASN A 146 -21.71 -3.99 2.87
CA ASN A 146 -21.99 -2.58 3.12
C ASN A 146 -21.67 -1.72 1.89
N THR A 147 -22.65 -0.96 1.41
CA THR A 147 -22.58 -0.15 0.20
C THR A 147 -21.66 1.09 0.29
N SER A 148 -21.07 1.39 1.44
CA SER A 148 -20.16 2.54 1.63
C SER A 148 -19.10 2.19 2.68
N THR A 149 -18.20 1.27 2.31
CA THR A 149 -17.29 0.69 3.31
C THR A 149 -16.07 1.55 3.56
N LYS A 150 -15.60 2.38 2.60
CA LYS A 150 -14.44 3.27 2.80
C LYS A 150 -13.32 2.60 3.64
N ASN A 151 -13.03 1.32 3.34
CA ASN A 151 -12.18 0.47 4.16
C ASN A 151 -10.83 1.13 4.47
N PHE A 152 -10.07 1.46 3.44
CA PHE A 152 -8.76 2.09 3.53
C PHE A 152 -8.71 3.48 2.90
N SER A 153 -9.89 4.13 2.72
CA SER A 153 -9.97 5.48 2.17
C SER A 153 -9.10 6.43 3.01
N GLY A 154 -8.16 7.10 2.34
CA GLY A 154 -7.25 8.07 2.92
C GLY A 154 -6.18 7.52 3.86
N LEU A 155 -5.98 6.20 3.98
CA LEU A 155 -5.12 5.58 5.01
C LEU A 155 -3.70 6.16 5.08
N PHE A 156 -3.10 6.51 3.94
CA PHE A 156 -1.77 7.15 3.82
C PHE A 156 -1.85 8.59 3.29
N LYS A 157 -3.04 9.19 3.27
CA LYS A 157 -3.23 10.55 2.73
C LYS A 157 -2.22 11.54 3.29
N GLN A 158 -1.53 12.27 2.38
CA GLN A 158 -0.51 13.28 2.69
C GLN A 158 0.71 12.74 3.46
N ASN A 159 0.98 11.45 3.37
CA ASN A 159 2.16 10.84 3.99
C ASN A 159 3.38 10.99 3.08
N MET A 160 4.28 11.93 3.45
CA MET A 160 5.52 12.17 2.72
C MET A 160 6.63 11.16 3.07
N GLY A 161 6.41 10.30 4.06
CA GLY A 161 7.38 9.31 4.51
C GLY A 161 7.35 8.00 3.72
N ILE A 162 6.23 7.65 3.11
CA ILE A 162 6.13 6.41 2.32
C ILE A 162 6.87 6.53 0.99
N ILE A 163 7.83 5.63 0.74
CA ILE A 163 8.70 5.64 -0.46
C ILE A 163 8.31 4.53 -1.44
N ASP A 164 8.12 3.30 -0.93
CA ASP A 164 7.77 2.12 -1.74
C ASP A 164 6.64 1.36 -1.04
N ALA A 165 5.58 1.06 -1.80
CA ALA A 165 4.43 0.28 -1.35
C ALA A 165 4.23 -0.98 -2.20
N SER A 166 5.16 -1.31 -3.10
CA SER A 166 5.01 -2.38 -4.10
C SER A 166 4.79 -3.76 -3.51
N ASN A 167 5.21 -3.97 -2.27
CA ASN A 167 5.07 -5.24 -1.55
C ASN A 167 3.90 -5.26 -0.55
N ILE A 168 3.02 -4.26 -0.57
CA ILE A 168 1.74 -4.38 0.13
C ILE A 168 0.86 -5.37 -0.64
N ILE A 169 0.35 -6.37 0.06
CA ILE A 169 -0.62 -7.33 -0.48
C ILE A 169 -2.01 -6.72 -0.37
N MET A 170 -2.62 -6.44 -1.52
CA MET A 170 -3.94 -5.85 -1.63
C MET A 170 -5.03 -6.93 -1.81
N PRO A 171 -6.24 -6.70 -1.30
CA PRO A 171 -7.39 -7.57 -1.50
C PRO A 171 -7.75 -7.83 -2.97
N GLN A 172 -8.35 -9.00 -3.23
CA GLN A 172 -8.73 -9.45 -4.58
C GLN A 172 -10.02 -8.78 -5.10
N ASN A 173 -10.79 -8.14 -4.23
CA ASN A 173 -12.03 -7.43 -4.57
C ASN A 173 -11.95 -5.93 -4.27
N THR A 174 -12.96 -5.20 -4.69
CA THR A 174 -13.19 -3.81 -4.30
C THR A 174 -14.59 -3.63 -3.70
N THR A 175 -14.72 -2.64 -2.83
CA THR A 175 -15.98 -2.13 -2.28
C THR A 175 -16.07 -0.63 -2.56
N TRP A 176 -17.23 -0.01 -2.36
CA TRP A 176 -17.41 1.41 -2.64
C TRP A 176 -16.44 2.28 -1.82
N TYR A 177 -15.68 3.14 -2.52
CA TYR A 177 -14.68 4.05 -1.94
C TYR A 177 -13.56 3.33 -1.16
N CYS A 178 -13.31 2.03 -1.36
CA CYS A 178 -12.40 1.26 -0.50
C CYS A 178 -10.98 1.83 -0.42
N TYR A 179 -10.49 2.43 -1.50
CA TYR A 179 -9.15 3.01 -1.59
C TYR A 179 -9.17 4.47 -2.07
N GLU A 180 -10.35 5.13 -1.97
CA GLU A 180 -10.48 6.56 -2.26
C GLU A 180 -9.39 7.33 -1.51
N GLU A 181 -8.61 8.17 -2.23
CA GLU A 181 -7.53 8.99 -1.65
C GLU A 181 -6.47 8.23 -0.82
N MET A 182 -6.36 6.89 -0.94
CA MET A 182 -5.50 6.11 -0.04
C MET A 182 -4.06 6.62 0.03
N PHE A 183 -3.48 7.03 -1.10
CA PHE A 183 -2.14 7.60 -1.21
C PHE A 183 -2.15 9.07 -1.72
N TYR A 184 -3.29 9.74 -1.60
CA TYR A 184 -3.45 11.13 -2.06
C TYR A 184 -2.35 12.03 -1.46
N TYR A 185 -1.61 12.79 -2.33
CA TYR A 185 -0.48 13.62 -1.92
C TYR A 185 0.69 12.88 -1.24
N CYS A 186 0.90 11.59 -1.49
CA CYS A 186 2.14 10.88 -1.11
C CYS A 186 3.27 11.21 -2.10
N GLY A 187 3.77 12.46 -2.05
CA GLY A 187 4.67 13.00 -3.07
C GLY A 187 6.02 12.28 -3.21
N ASN A 188 6.42 11.46 -2.24
CA ASN A 188 7.65 10.65 -2.27
C ASN A 188 7.41 9.18 -2.66
N LEU A 189 6.18 8.74 -2.81
CA LEU A 189 5.86 7.38 -3.25
C LEU A 189 6.35 7.16 -4.69
N VAL A 190 7.17 6.13 -4.91
CA VAL A 190 7.78 5.78 -6.21
C VAL A 190 7.04 4.61 -6.85
N LYS A 191 6.69 3.58 -6.08
CA LYS A 191 6.04 2.35 -6.56
C LYS A 191 4.75 2.07 -5.80
N ALA A 192 3.65 1.90 -6.55
CA ALA A 192 2.36 1.48 -6.02
C ALA A 192 2.35 -0.02 -5.70
N PRO A 193 1.43 -0.48 -4.81
CA PRO A 193 1.13 -1.90 -4.69
C PRO A 193 0.54 -2.45 -6.01
N THR A 194 0.66 -3.77 -6.22
CA THR A 194 -0.14 -4.43 -7.25
C THR A 194 -1.62 -4.35 -6.86
N LEU A 195 -2.47 -3.92 -7.80
CA LEU A 195 -3.91 -3.80 -7.65
C LEU A 195 -4.58 -5.01 -8.34
N PRO A 196 -4.92 -6.09 -7.59
CA PRO A 196 -5.28 -7.36 -8.19
C PRO A 196 -6.76 -7.48 -8.60
N ALA A 197 -7.64 -6.61 -8.09
CA ALA A 197 -9.07 -6.70 -8.30
C ALA A 197 -9.44 -6.62 -9.79
N ALA A 198 -10.13 -7.63 -10.31
CA ALA A 198 -10.54 -7.70 -11.71
C ALA A 198 -11.67 -6.72 -12.06
N THR A 199 -12.56 -6.43 -11.11
CA THR A 199 -13.67 -5.49 -11.28
C THR A 199 -13.58 -4.38 -10.26
N LEU A 200 -13.62 -3.13 -10.75
CA LEU A 200 -13.70 -1.96 -9.88
C LEU A 200 -15.16 -1.54 -9.73
N VAL A 201 -15.57 -1.26 -8.49
CA VAL A 201 -16.88 -0.73 -8.17
C VAL A 201 -16.86 0.78 -7.99
N TYR A 202 -18.00 1.40 -7.67
CA TYR A 202 -18.16 2.85 -7.55
C TYR A 202 -17.05 3.49 -6.69
N ALA A 203 -16.35 4.47 -7.28
CA ALA A 203 -15.28 5.26 -6.66
C ALA A 203 -14.16 4.47 -5.95
N ALA A 204 -13.93 3.19 -6.33
CA ALA A 204 -13.00 2.29 -5.64
C ALA A 204 -11.57 2.86 -5.54
N TYR A 205 -11.04 3.44 -6.63
CA TYR A 205 -9.70 4.03 -6.71
C TYR A 205 -9.73 5.55 -6.95
N GLN A 206 -10.88 6.21 -6.68
CA GLN A 206 -11.00 7.66 -6.87
C GLN A 206 -9.86 8.39 -6.15
N GLN A 207 -9.10 9.23 -6.89
CA GLN A 207 -7.97 10.02 -6.39
C GLN A 207 -6.89 9.22 -5.62
N MET A 208 -6.82 7.88 -5.81
CA MET A 208 -5.96 7.00 -4.99
C MET A 208 -4.50 7.45 -4.96
N PHE A 209 -3.95 7.89 -6.09
CA PHE A 209 -2.57 8.33 -6.24
C PHE A 209 -2.44 9.78 -6.73
N ASP A 210 -3.52 10.56 -6.65
CA ASP A 210 -3.49 11.96 -7.08
C ASP A 210 -2.41 12.74 -6.31
N ASN A 211 -1.60 13.50 -7.05
CA ASN A 211 -0.43 14.23 -6.53
C ASN A 211 0.71 13.35 -5.95
N CYS A 212 0.82 12.09 -6.33
CA CYS A 212 2.00 11.25 -6.07
C CYS A 212 3.12 11.57 -7.10
N LYS A 213 3.76 12.72 -6.99
CA LYS A 213 4.63 13.30 -8.03
C LYS A 213 5.84 12.46 -8.44
N LYS A 214 6.28 11.51 -7.60
CA LYS A 214 7.38 10.58 -7.89
C LYS A 214 6.91 9.19 -8.33
N LEU A 215 5.58 8.91 -8.28
CA LEU A 215 5.04 7.62 -8.66
C LEU A 215 5.24 7.40 -10.16
N ASN A 216 6.03 6.39 -10.50
CA ASN A 216 6.40 6.05 -11.88
C ASN A 216 6.20 4.58 -12.24
N TYR A 217 5.59 3.79 -11.34
CA TYR A 217 5.26 2.39 -11.60
C TYR A 217 3.92 2.03 -10.95
N VAL A 218 2.99 1.54 -11.76
CA VAL A 218 1.68 1.03 -11.31
C VAL A 218 1.38 -0.28 -12.04
N LYS A 219 0.99 -1.32 -11.29
CA LYS A 219 0.43 -2.55 -11.83
C LYS A 219 -1.03 -2.68 -11.41
N CYS A 220 -1.95 -2.65 -12.37
CA CYS A 220 -3.39 -2.81 -12.15
C CYS A 220 -3.96 -3.91 -13.06
N LEU A 221 -4.52 -4.94 -12.43
CA LEU A 221 -5.04 -6.12 -13.13
C LEU A 221 -6.55 -6.05 -13.42
N ALA A 222 -7.17 -4.87 -13.25
CA ALA A 222 -8.58 -4.69 -13.54
C ALA A 222 -8.87 -4.92 -15.05
N THR A 223 -9.92 -5.69 -15.29
CA THR A 223 -10.49 -5.95 -16.63
C THR A 223 -11.86 -5.29 -16.81
N ASN A 224 -12.47 -4.80 -15.71
CA ASN A 224 -13.72 -4.06 -15.73
C ASN A 224 -13.60 -2.80 -14.88
N ILE A 225 -13.64 -1.64 -15.52
CA ILE A 225 -13.59 -0.29 -14.94
C ILE A 225 -14.81 0.55 -15.33
N SER A 226 -15.95 -0.08 -15.60
CA SER A 226 -17.15 0.60 -16.08
C SER A 226 -17.95 1.33 -15.00
N ALA A 227 -17.67 1.06 -13.72
CA ALA A 227 -18.38 1.72 -12.64
C ALA A 227 -18.03 3.22 -12.56
N THR A 228 -19.03 4.02 -12.23
CA THR A 228 -18.88 5.47 -12.10
C THR A 228 -17.76 5.82 -11.11
N ASP A 229 -16.93 6.79 -11.50
CA ASP A 229 -15.82 7.36 -10.70
C ASP A 229 -14.78 6.35 -10.19
N CYS A 230 -14.80 5.07 -10.63
CA CYS A 230 -13.93 4.05 -10.09
C CYS A 230 -12.43 4.36 -10.21
N THR A 231 -12.02 5.17 -11.19
CA THR A 231 -10.66 5.67 -11.39
C THR A 231 -10.61 7.21 -11.57
N SER A 232 -11.63 7.93 -11.10
CA SER A 232 -11.67 9.39 -11.25
C SER A 232 -10.45 10.04 -10.61
N SER A 233 -9.66 10.78 -11.40
CA SER A 233 -8.42 11.47 -11.01
C SER A 233 -7.36 10.60 -10.29
N TRP A 234 -7.39 9.27 -10.48
CA TRP A 234 -6.57 8.33 -9.69
C TRP A 234 -5.06 8.42 -9.94
N LEU A 235 -4.63 8.79 -11.15
CA LEU A 235 -3.23 9.02 -11.54
C LEU A 235 -3.00 10.47 -12.00
N ASN A 236 -3.75 11.42 -11.45
CA ASN A 236 -3.54 12.83 -11.71
C ASN A 236 -2.25 13.31 -11.04
N GLN A 237 -1.45 14.13 -11.75
CA GLN A 237 -0.19 14.71 -11.25
C GLN A 237 0.82 13.70 -10.65
N VAL A 238 0.93 12.51 -11.23
CA VAL A 238 2.01 11.55 -10.98
C VAL A 238 3.26 11.91 -11.80
N ALA A 239 4.33 11.12 -11.76
CA ALA A 239 5.54 11.36 -12.55
C ALA A 239 5.23 11.50 -14.04
N ALA A 240 5.93 12.39 -14.74
CA ALA A 240 5.71 12.69 -16.15
C ALA A 240 5.91 11.47 -17.06
N THR A 241 6.79 10.53 -16.65
CA THR A 241 7.07 9.26 -17.34
C THR A 241 7.04 8.13 -16.34
N GLY A 242 6.68 6.92 -16.79
CA GLY A 242 6.59 5.76 -15.93
C GLY A 242 6.17 4.51 -16.69
N THR A 243 5.89 3.44 -15.97
CA THR A 243 5.41 2.16 -16.52
C THR A 243 4.06 1.80 -15.90
N PHE A 244 3.11 1.50 -16.75
CA PHE A 244 1.81 0.95 -16.37
C PHE A 244 1.71 -0.50 -16.83
N VAL A 245 1.55 -1.42 -15.89
CA VAL A 245 1.37 -2.85 -16.17
C VAL A 245 -0.11 -3.17 -16.04
N LYS A 246 -0.73 -3.59 -17.17
CA LYS A 246 -2.16 -3.93 -17.23
C LYS A 246 -2.40 -5.42 -17.39
N HIS A 247 -3.61 -5.88 -17.09
CA HIS A 247 -4.05 -7.22 -17.48
C HIS A 247 -4.10 -7.32 -19.00
N PRO A 248 -3.59 -8.41 -19.65
CA PRO A 248 -3.56 -8.53 -21.10
C PRO A 248 -4.96 -8.44 -21.74
N ASN A 249 -5.99 -8.95 -21.08
CA ASN A 249 -7.38 -8.87 -21.55
C ASN A 249 -8.02 -7.49 -21.43
N MET A 250 -7.35 -6.54 -20.77
CA MET A 250 -7.84 -5.16 -20.69
C MET A 250 -7.34 -4.34 -21.87
N THR A 251 -8.15 -4.24 -22.93
CA THR A 251 -7.75 -3.63 -24.19
C THR A 251 -7.98 -2.12 -24.27
N SER A 252 -8.79 -1.55 -23.37
CA SER A 252 -9.26 -0.16 -23.49
C SER A 252 -9.19 0.61 -22.17
N TRP A 253 -7.96 0.90 -21.69
CA TRP A 253 -7.80 1.89 -20.64
C TRP A 253 -8.00 3.31 -21.17
N PRO A 254 -8.74 4.20 -20.48
CA PRO A 254 -8.77 5.61 -20.81
C PRO A 254 -7.38 6.24 -20.67
N SER A 255 -7.12 7.35 -21.37
CA SER A 255 -5.87 8.09 -21.28
C SER A 255 -6.02 9.34 -20.41
N GLY A 256 -4.99 9.71 -19.68
CA GLY A 256 -4.94 10.91 -18.86
C GLY A 256 -5.24 10.64 -17.37
N LYS A 257 -5.69 11.66 -16.65
CA LYS A 257 -5.84 11.65 -15.18
C LYS A 257 -6.77 10.55 -14.62
N ASP A 258 -7.77 10.16 -15.41
CA ASP A 258 -8.77 9.14 -15.05
C ASP A 258 -8.40 7.73 -15.57
N GLY A 259 -7.24 7.61 -16.21
CA GLY A 259 -6.73 6.38 -16.80
C GLY A 259 -5.22 6.29 -16.72
N ILE A 260 -4.57 5.91 -17.84
CA ILE A 260 -3.11 5.81 -17.91
C ILE A 260 -2.54 7.18 -18.31
N PRO A 261 -1.53 7.73 -17.60
CA PRO A 261 -0.88 8.98 -18.00
C PRO A 261 -0.27 8.86 -19.41
N ARG A 262 -0.43 9.91 -20.23
CA ARG A 262 -0.16 9.87 -21.68
C ARG A 262 1.26 9.44 -22.09
N ASN A 263 2.26 9.77 -21.26
CA ASN A 263 3.67 9.51 -21.55
C ASN A 263 4.22 8.27 -20.82
N TRP A 264 3.34 7.44 -20.27
CA TRP A 264 3.77 6.23 -19.62
C TRP A 264 3.84 5.07 -20.61
N THR A 265 4.85 4.22 -20.45
CA THR A 265 4.95 2.95 -21.18
C THR A 265 3.92 1.96 -20.64
N VAL A 266 3.14 1.36 -21.54
CA VAL A 266 2.12 0.37 -21.18
C VAL A 266 2.61 -1.00 -21.58
N ILE A 267 2.59 -1.95 -20.65
CA ILE A 267 2.98 -3.34 -20.89
C ILE A 267 1.92 -4.29 -20.32
N ASP A 268 1.82 -5.47 -20.90
CA ASP A 268 0.95 -6.52 -20.42
C ASP A 268 1.60 -7.26 -19.24
N ALA A 269 0.77 -7.59 -18.23
CA ALA A 269 1.23 -8.44 -17.13
C ALA A 269 1.40 -9.88 -17.61
N THR A 270 2.41 -10.56 -17.11
CA THR A 270 2.44 -12.03 -17.12
C THR A 270 1.42 -12.51 -16.09
N VAL A 271 0.40 -13.24 -16.54
CA VAL A 271 -0.71 -13.78 -15.75
C VAL A 271 -0.78 -15.28 -15.87
#